data_ead12b22109b3db90ce6335c962dbcf3
#
_entry.id   ead12b22109b3db90ce6335c962dbcf3
#
_cell.length_a   1.000
_cell.length_b   1.000
_cell.length_c   1.000
_cell.angle_alpha   90.00
_cell.angle_beta   90.00
_cell.angle_gamma   90.00
#
_symmetry.space_group_name_H-M   'P 1'
#
loop_
_entity.id
_entity.type
_entity.pdbx_description
1 polymer ?
#
loop_
_entity_poly.entity_id
_entity_poly.type
_entity_poly.pdbx_seq_one_letter_code
_entity_poly.pdbx_strand_id
1 'polypeptide(L)'
;MTLLDAPQYDARKARTRRRIAIGVLIAIPFIAFFTWFWWNWPEQHRVNQFFHAIEAKNYSRAFAIWNHDPHWQEHPDKYATYPLKEFMSDWGPSSEYGVITSAKVVVTKEYGTGVVIGVRINHNPKTLFLWVERRSKTLGFSPVDLRF
;
A
#
# COMPACT_ATOMS: atom_id res chain seq x y z
N MET A 1 53.23 30.62 26.90
CA MET A 1 52.12 29.66 26.78
C MET A 1 52.38 28.53 27.76
N THR A 2 51.63 28.52 28.83
CA THR A 2 51.80 27.52 29.89
C THR A 2 50.96 26.30 29.56
N LEU A 3 51.55 25.11 29.66
CA LEU A 3 50.95 23.80 29.42
C LEU A 3 49.75 23.44 30.35
N LEU A 4 49.35 24.40 31.21
CA LEU A 4 48.28 24.26 32.21
C LEU A 4 46.87 24.59 31.73
N ASP A 5 46.70 25.05 30.44
CA ASP A 5 45.41 25.42 29.86
C ASP A 5 44.80 24.32 29.00
N ALA A 6 45.26 23.08 29.11
CA ALA A 6 44.63 21.95 28.40
C ALA A 6 43.24 21.67 29.05
N PRO A 7 42.16 21.69 28.26
CA PRO A 7 40.82 21.41 28.77
C PRO A 7 40.79 20.03 29.42
N GLN A 8 40.42 19.98 30.68
CA GLN A 8 40.39 18.75 31.47
C GLN A 8 39.42 17.74 30.83
N TYR A 9 39.94 16.56 30.44
CA TYR A 9 39.16 15.51 29.82
C TYR A 9 38.09 14.96 30.77
N ASP A 10 36.80 15.25 30.49
CA ASP A 10 35.67 14.75 31.28
C ASP A 10 35.22 13.38 30.72
N ALA A 11 35.69 12.32 31.33
CA ALA A 11 35.41 10.92 30.95
C ALA A 11 33.90 10.61 31.02
N ARG A 12 33.11 11.27 31.84
CA ARG A 12 31.67 11.10 31.94
C ARG A 12 30.99 11.68 30.71
N LYS A 13 31.32 12.89 30.30
CA LYS A 13 30.79 13.53 29.10
C LYS A 13 31.17 12.74 27.83
N ALA A 14 32.38 12.23 27.76
CA ALA A 14 32.83 11.41 26.64
C ALA A 14 32.03 10.09 26.51
N ARG A 15 31.78 9.40 27.64
CA ARG A 15 30.94 8.19 27.65
C ARG A 15 29.49 8.49 27.26
N THR A 16 28.91 9.57 27.75
CA THR A 16 27.55 9.98 27.41
C THR A 16 27.44 10.32 25.92
N ARG A 17 28.37 11.11 25.38
CA ARG A 17 28.42 11.42 23.92
C ARG A 17 28.53 10.15 23.07
N ARG A 18 29.40 9.21 23.48
CA ARG A 18 29.54 7.92 22.75
C ARG A 18 28.26 7.09 22.80
N ARG A 19 27.55 7.04 23.94
CA ARG A 19 26.25 6.33 24.05
C ARG A 19 25.18 6.98 23.19
N ILE A 20 25.12 8.31 23.18
CA ILE A 20 24.18 9.05 22.30
C ILE A 20 24.53 8.78 20.84
N ALA A 21 25.80 8.85 20.44
CA ALA A 21 26.22 8.59 19.07
C ALA A 21 25.86 7.16 18.61
N ILE A 22 26.07 6.16 19.47
CA ILE A 22 25.66 4.77 19.19
C ILE A 22 24.14 4.66 19.09
N GLY A 23 23.39 5.30 19.99
CA GLY A 23 21.91 5.32 19.93
C GLY A 23 21.38 5.94 18.64
N VAL A 24 21.94 7.06 18.21
CA VAL A 24 21.60 7.73 16.95
C VAL A 24 21.96 6.85 15.74
N LEU A 25 23.14 6.22 15.76
CA LEU A 25 23.60 5.33 14.68
C LEU A 25 22.66 4.11 14.48
N ILE A 26 22.05 3.62 15.55
CA ILE A 26 21.07 2.52 15.50
C ILE A 26 19.69 3.05 15.14
N ALA A 27 19.27 4.22 15.65
CA ALA A 27 17.94 4.76 15.42
C ALA A 27 17.71 5.17 13.96
N ILE A 28 18.71 5.72 13.27
CA ILE A 28 18.61 6.18 11.88
C ILE A 28 18.21 5.02 10.93
N PRO A 29 18.93 3.88 10.87
CA PRO A 29 18.53 2.78 10.00
C PRO A 29 17.17 2.15 10.40
N PHE A 30 16.83 2.17 11.69
CA PHE A 30 15.53 1.70 12.16
C PHE A 30 14.40 2.59 11.66
N ILE A 31 14.53 3.90 11.78
CA ILE A 31 13.56 4.87 11.27
C ILE A 31 13.46 4.77 9.74
N ALA A 32 14.58 4.68 9.03
CA ALA A 32 14.61 4.53 7.58
C ALA A 32 13.91 3.24 7.12
N PHE A 33 14.14 2.12 7.81
CA PHE A 33 13.48 0.84 7.54
C PHE A 33 11.97 0.94 7.78
N PHE A 34 11.53 1.53 8.89
CA PHE A 34 10.11 1.70 9.19
C PHE A 34 9.42 2.62 8.19
N THR A 35 10.02 3.75 7.84
CA THR A 35 9.45 4.67 6.84
C THR A 35 9.32 3.99 5.48
N TRP A 36 10.35 3.24 5.03
CA TRP A 36 10.32 2.50 3.79
C TRP A 36 9.26 1.39 3.78
N PHE A 37 9.15 0.63 4.88
CA PHE A 37 8.18 -0.45 5.03
C PHE A 37 6.73 0.06 5.04
N TRP A 38 6.48 1.22 5.67
CA TRP A 38 5.14 1.81 5.80
C TRP A 38 4.72 2.66 4.59
N TRP A 39 5.65 3.00 3.69
CA TRP A 39 5.39 3.90 2.57
C TRP A 39 4.31 3.40 1.61
N ASN A 40 4.31 2.11 1.26
CA ASN A 40 3.31 1.49 0.36
C ASN A 40 2.29 0.61 1.09
N TRP A 41 2.34 0.57 2.43
CA TRP A 41 1.43 -0.25 3.22
C TRP A 41 -0.06 0.14 3.08
N PRO A 42 -0.44 1.45 3.05
CA PRO A 42 -1.84 1.85 2.92
C PRO A 42 -2.48 1.36 1.61
N GLU A 43 -1.76 1.44 0.49
CA GLU A 43 -2.26 1.05 -0.82
C GLU A 43 -2.41 -0.47 -0.93
N GLN A 44 -1.42 -1.24 -0.46
CA GLN A 44 -1.50 -2.69 -0.39
C GLN A 44 -2.63 -3.15 0.52
N HIS A 45 -2.77 -2.51 1.68
CA HIS A 45 -3.83 -2.83 2.63
C HIS A 45 -5.22 -2.63 2.02
N ARG A 46 -5.39 -1.58 1.24
CA ARG A 46 -6.64 -1.30 0.52
C ARG A 46 -6.97 -2.37 -0.52
N VAL A 47 -5.99 -2.78 -1.31
CA VAL A 47 -6.15 -3.87 -2.29
C VAL A 47 -6.49 -5.17 -1.57
N ASN A 48 -5.84 -5.47 -0.45
CA ASN A 48 -6.16 -6.64 0.35
C ASN A 48 -7.60 -6.58 0.90
N GLN A 49 -8.04 -5.43 1.44
CA GLN A 49 -9.42 -5.23 1.90
C GLN A 49 -10.44 -5.43 0.77
N PHE A 50 -10.11 -4.94 -0.43
CA PHE A 50 -10.94 -5.12 -1.62
C PHE A 50 -11.12 -6.61 -1.94
N PHE A 51 -10.03 -7.36 -2.04
CA PHE A 51 -10.11 -8.78 -2.34
C PHE A 51 -10.77 -9.59 -1.22
N HIS A 52 -10.55 -9.26 0.03
CA HIS A 52 -11.30 -9.88 1.14
C HIS A 52 -12.81 -9.67 1.04
N ALA A 53 -13.24 -8.49 0.57
CA ALA A 53 -14.67 -8.26 0.32
C ALA A 53 -15.19 -9.10 -0.86
N ILE A 54 -14.41 -9.25 -1.93
CA ILE A 54 -14.74 -10.13 -3.08
C ILE A 54 -14.81 -11.60 -2.65
N GLU A 55 -13.82 -12.10 -1.93
CA GLU A 55 -13.75 -13.47 -1.39
C GLU A 55 -14.97 -13.77 -0.50
N ALA A 56 -15.39 -12.79 0.31
CA ALA A 56 -16.60 -12.86 1.13
C ALA A 56 -17.89 -12.68 0.33
N LYS A 57 -17.81 -12.52 -1.01
CA LYS A 57 -18.95 -12.24 -1.91
C LYS A 57 -19.74 -10.98 -1.53
N ASN A 58 -19.11 -10.06 -0.81
CA ASN A 58 -19.69 -8.77 -0.46
C ASN A 58 -19.33 -7.71 -1.51
N TYR A 59 -19.95 -7.82 -2.68
CA TYR A 59 -19.67 -6.95 -3.82
C TYR A 59 -20.02 -5.49 -3.56
N SER A 60 -21.04 -5.22 -2.74
CA SER A 60 -21.39 -3.85 -2.34
C SER A 60 -20.24 -3.17 -1.56
N ARG A 61 -19.66 -3.92 -0.60
CA ARG A 61 -18.48 -3.43 0.14
C ARG A 61 -17.25 -3.32 -0.74
N ALA A 62 -17.02 -4.28 -1.64
CA ALA A 62 -15.91 -4.22 -2.58
C ALA A 62 -16.02 -2.99 -3.49
N PHE A 63 -17.23 -2.67 -3.98
CA PHE A 63 -17.51 -1.48 -4.77
C PHE A 63 -17.26 -0.18 -3.98
N ALA A 64 -17.66 -0.14 -2.71
CA ALA A 64 -17.36 0.98 -1.81
C ALA A 64 -15.85 1.21 -1.65
N ILE A 65 -15.06 0.13 -1.51
CA ILE A 65 -13.60 0.20 -1.39
C ILE A 65 -12.98 0.64 -2.73
N TRP A 66 -13.47 0.10 -3.85
CA TRP A 66 -13.03 0.45 -5.20
C TRP A 66 -13.13 1.95 -5.47
N ASN A 67 -14.27 2.53 -5.16
CA ASN A 67 -14.55 3.94 -5.36
C ASN A 67 -14.12 4.85 -4.19
N HIS A 68 -13.63 4.26 -3.10
CA HIS A 68 -13.36 4.95 -1.84
C HIS A 68 -14.58 5.76 -1.34
N ASP A 69 -15.76 5.22 -1.48
CA ASP A 69 -17.01 5.85 -1.09
C ASP A 69 -17.91 4.86 -0.33
N PRO A 70 -17.96 4.93 1.01
CA PRO A 70 -18.81 4.05 1.81
C PRO A 70 -20.31 4.33 1.64
N HIS A 71 -20.66 5.53 1.14
CA HIS A 71 -22.03 6.01 0.94
C HIS A 71 -22.43 6.05 -0.55
N TRP A 72 -21.77 5.26 -1.41
CA TRP A 72 -22.00 5.25 -2.85
C TRP A 72 -23.47 5.09 -3.26
N GLN A 73 -24.27 4.41 -2.44
CA GLN A 73 -25.69 4.17 -2.68
C GLN A 73 -26.53 5.45 -2.64
N GLU A 74 -26.07 6.48 -1.95
CA GLU A 74 -26.71 7.80 -1.86
C GLU A 74 -26.48 8.63 -3.13
N HIS A 75 -25.50 8.25 -3.95
CA HIS A 75 -25.07 8.98 -5.14
C HIS A 75 -24.94 8.07 -6.38
N PRO A 76 -25.98 7.31 -6.77
CA PRO A 76 -25.90 6.32 -7.84
C PRO A 76 -25.49 6.93 -9.19
N ASP A 77 -25.90 8.16 -9.48
CA ASP A 77 -25.60 8.88 -10.73
C ASP A 77 -24.09 9.13 -10.92
N LYS A 78 -23.35 9.27 -9.83
CA LYS A 78 -21.88 9.43 -9.84
C LYS A 78 -21.18 8.24 -10.47
N TYR A 79 -21.80 7.06 -10.41
CA TYR A 79 -21.25 5.79 -10.86
C TYR A 79 -21.94 5.25 -12.11
N ALA A 80 -22.67 6.11 -12.84
CA ALA A 80 -23.39 5.72 -14.06
C ALA A 80 -22.47 5.14 -15.15
N THR A 81 -21.20 5.57 -15.19
CA THR A 81 -20.19 5.09 -16.15
C THR A 81 -19.67 3.69 -15.82
N TYR A 82 -19.66 3.32 -14.54
CA TYR A 82 -19.23 2.00 -14.06
C TYR A 82 -20.09 1.59 -12.87
N PRO A 83 -21.34 1.18 -13.11
CA PRO A 83 -22.27 0.84 -12.05
C PRO A 83 -21.92 -0.49 -11.39
N LEU A 84 -22.51 -0.76 -10.22
CA LEU A 84 -22.32 -2.02 -9.48
C LEU A 84 -22.58 -3.27 -10.37
N LYS A 85 -23.51 -3.19 -11.31
CA LYS A 85 -23.81 -4.30 -12.23
C LYS A 85 -22.62 -4.66 -13.10
N GLU A 86 -21.94 -3.67 -13.70
CA GLU A 86 -20.72 -3.88 -14.49
C GLU A 86 -19.56 -4.35 -13.60
N PHE A 87 -19.42 -3.72 -12.44
CA PHE A 87 -18.46 -4.16 -11.44
C PHE A 87 -18.65 -5.65 -11.07
N MET A 88 -19.88 -6.12 -10.91
CA MET A 88 -20.16 -7.54 -10.66
C MET A 88 -19.89 -8.44 -11.86
N SER A 89 -19.97 -7.92 -13.08
CA SER A 89 -19.55 -8.67 -14.27
C SER A 89 -18.04 -8.90 -14.30
N ASP A 90 -17.25 -7.91 -13.83
CA ASP A 90 -15.80 -7.99 -13.83
C ASP A 90 -15.23 -8.77 -12.63
N TRP A 91 -15.94 -8.77 -11.49
CA TRP A 91 -15.44 -9.29 -10.22
C TRP A 91 -16.30 -10.40 -9.62
N GLY A 92 -17.46 -10.66 -10.18
CA GLY A 92 -18.38 -11.69 -9.71
C GLY A 92 -18.05 -13.09 -10.27
N PRO A 93 -18.87 -14.09 -9.92
CA PRO A 93 -18.66 -15.48 -10.33
C PRO A 93 -18.66 -15.72 -11.84
N SER A 94 -19.28 -14.83 -12.60
CA SER A 94 -19.32 -14.85 -14.07
C SER A 94 -18.18 -14.11 -14.76
N SER A 95 -17.26 -13.51 -13.97
CA SER A 95 -16.09 -12.82 -14.49
C SER A 95 -15.08 -13.77 -15.14
N GLU A 96 -14.10 -13.21 -15.86
CA GLU A 96 -12.99 -14.00 -16.42
C GLU A 96 -12.16 -14.76 -15.36
N TYR A 97 -12.22 -14.32 -14.10
CA TYR A 97 -11.53 -14.96 -12.97
C TYR A 97 -12.36 -16.05 -12.30
N GLY A 98 -13.66 -16.17 -12.64
CA GLY A 98 -14.59 -17.04 -11.95
C GLY A 98 -14.80 -16.64 -10.48
N VAL A 99 -15.08 -17.64 -9.64
CA VAL A 99 -15.18 -17.39 -8.20
C VAL A 99 -13.78 -17.12 -7.62
N ILE A 100 -13.59 -15.91 -7.13
CA ILE A 100 -12.32 -15.52 -6.49
C ILE A 100 -12.32 -16.03 -5.05
N THR A 101 -11.38 -16.93 -4.76
CA THR A 101 -11.22 -17.56 -3.44
C THR A 101 -9.90 -17.18 -2.76
N SER A 102 -8.96 -16.63 -3.54
CA SER A 102 -7.69 -16.15 -3.00
C SER A 102 -7.10 -15.08 -3.90
N ALA A 103 -6.50 -14.08 -3.27
CA ALA A 103 -5.75 -13.05 -3.96
C ALA A 103 -4.47 -12.74 -3.18
N LYS A 104 -3.35 -12.63 -3.88
CA LYS A 104 -2.05 -12.36 -3.28
C LYS A 104 -1.34 -11.23 -4.02
N VAL A 105 -0.98 -10.18 -3.30
CA VAL A 105 -0.08 -9.13 -3.81
C VAL A 105 1.29 -9.74 -4.08
N VAL A 106 1.80 -9.59 -5.30
CA VAL A 106 3.08 -10.14 -5.75
C VAL A 106 4.10 -9.05 -6.08
N VAL A 107 3.64 -7.87 -6.45
CA VAL A 107 4.51 -6.74 -6.77
C VAL A 107 3.79 -5.42 -6.48
N THR A 108 4.56 -4.43 -6.09
CA THR A 108 4.09 -3.06 -5.87
C THR A 108 5.14 -2.11 -6.44
N LYS A 109 4.72 -1.21 -7.31
CA LYS A 109 5.60 -0.23 -7.95
C LYS A 109 4.92 1.13 -8.03
N GLU A 110 5.64 2.17 -7.65
CA GLU A 110 5.18 3.54 -7.84
C GLU A 110 5.14 3.90 -9.33
N TYR A 111 4.08 4.57 -9.72
CA TYR A 111 3.90 5.07 -11.07
C TYR A 111 3.07 6.35 -11.06
N GLY A 112 3.61 7.45 -11.58
CA GLY A 112 2.91 8.74 -11.60
C GLY A 112 2.42 9.18 -10.22
N THR A 113 1.11 9.44 -10.10
CA THR A 113 0.45 9.93 -8.87
C THR A 113 -0.04 8.81 -7.95
N GLY A 114 0.18 7.55 -8.32
CA GLY A 114 -0.31 6.40 -7.58
C GLY A 114 0.66 5.22 -7.55
N VAL A 115 0.09 4.07 -7.29
CA VAL A 115 0.83 2.82 -7.13
C VAL A 115 0.20 1.73 -7.98
N VAL A 116 1.00 1.06 -8.79
CA VAL A 116 0.60 -0.17 -9.49
C VAL A 116 0.86 -1.35 -8.59
N ILE A 117 -0.18 -2.14 -8.35
CA ILE A 117 -0.11 -3.34 -7.52
C ILE A 117 -0.49 -4.55 -8.36
N GLY A 118 0.47 -5.46 -8.51
CA GLY A 118 0.23 -6.74 -9.17
C GLY A 118 -0.32 -7.76 -8.17
N VAL A 119 -1.42 -8.38 -8.56
CA VAL A 119 -2.14 -9.36 -7.74
C VAL A 119 -2.29 -10.65 -8.51
N ARG A 120 -2.01 -11.76 -7.87
CA ARG A 120 -2.27 -13.09 -8.39
C ARG A 120 -3.55 -13.63 -7.79
N ILE A 121 -4.51 -13.97 -8.65
CA ILE A 121 -5.84 -14.45 -8.29
C ILE A 121 -5.90 -15.97 -8.47
N ASN A 122 -6.48 -16.68 -7.50
CA ASN A 122 -6.75 -18.14 -7.58
C ASN A 122 -5.52 -18.96 -8.01
N HIS A 123 -4.31 -18.58 -7.60
CA HIS A 123 -3.04 -19.20 -8.00
C HIS A 123 -2.78 -19.18 -9.53
N ASN A 124 -3.54 -18.38 -10.30
CA ASN A 124 -3.31 -18.21 -11.73
C ASN A 124 -1.91 -17.62 -11.95
N PRO A 125 -1.10 -18.12 -12.90
CA PRO A 125 0.19 -17.55 -13.22
C PRO A 125 0.11 -16.11 -13.77
N LYS A 126 -1.02 -15.74 -14.39
CA LYS A 126 -1.26 -14.39 -14.88
C LYS A 126 -1.45 -13.43 -13.72
N THR A 127 -0.66 -12.36 -13.69
CA THR A 127 -0.77 -11.29 -12.71
C THR A 127 -1.73 -10.22 -13.22
N LEU A 128 -2.71 -9.87 -12.41
CA LEU A 128 -3.57 -8.72 -12.64
C LEU A 128 -2.90 -7.46 -12.05
N PHE A 129 -2.88 -6.38 -12.80
CA PHE A 129 -2.35 -5.11 -12.34
C PHE A 129 -3.48 -4.13 -12.03
N LEU A 130 -3.51 -3.67 -10.79
CA LEU A 130 -4.42 -2.65 -10.30
C LEU A 130 -3.66 -1.34 -10.08
N TRP A 131 -4.36 -0.26 -10.27
CA TRP A 131 -3.92 1.09 -9.97
C TRP A 131 -4.57 1.59 -8.68
N VAL A 132 -3.79 2.12 -7.78
CA VAL A 132 -4.28 2.82 -6.58
C VAL A 132 -3.86 4.27 -6.66
N GLU A 133 -4.83 5.16 -6.85
CA GLU A 133 -4.57 6.59 -6.84
C GLU A 133 -4.37 7.08 -5.39
N ARG A 134 -3.22 7.69 -5.12
CA ARG A 134 -2.88 8.13 -3.74
C ARG A 134 -3.77 9.25 -3.24
N ARG A 135 -4.18 10.17 -4.11
CA ARG A 135 -4.96 11.35 -3.73
C ARG A 135 -6.42 11.00 -3.44
N SER A 136 -7.10 10.37 -4.39
CA SER A 136 -8.51 9.96 -4.26
C SER A 136 -8.69 8.67 -3.49
N LYS A 137 -7.61 7.88 -3.38
CA LYS A 137 -7.61 6.55 -2.76
C LYS A 137 -8.54 5.56 -3.46
N THR A 138 -8.88 5.81 -4.71
CA THR A 138 -9.67 4.93 -5.56
C THR A 138 -8.81 3.82 -6.16
N LEU A 139 -9.44 2.70 -6.46
CA LEU A 139 -8.83 1.62 -7.23
C LEU A 139 -9.28 1.72 -8.69
N GLY A 140 -8.46 1.16 -9.57
CA GLY A 140 -8.76 1.05 -10.98
C GLY A 140 -7.90 -0.03 -11.63
N PHE A 141 -8.17 -0.34 -12.88
CA PHE A 141 -7.26 -1.17 -13.68
C PHE A 141 -6.01 -0.37 -14.03
N SER A 142 -4.86 -1.02 -13.98
CA SER A 142 -3.60 -0.34 -14.28
C SER A 142 -3.53 0.04 -15.76
N PRO A 143 -3.12 1.29 -16.09
CA PRO A 143 -2.88 1.68 -17.47
C PRO A 143 -1.60 1.05 -18.07
N VAL A 144 -0.78 0.42 -17.22
CA VAL A 144 0.49 -0.21 -17.61
C VAL A 144 0.62 -1.61 -17.02
N ASP A 145 1.07 -2.54 -17.85
CA ASP A 145 1.48 -3.87 -17.42
C ASP A 145 2.97 -3.83 -17.07
N LEU A 146 3.29 -4.17 -15.83
CA LEU A 146 4.68 -4.35 -15.43
C LEU A 146 5.16 -5.69 -15.98
N ARG A 147 5.93 -5.66 -17.07
CA ARG A 147 6.62 -6.86 -17.58
C ARG A 147 7.87 -7.10 -16.72
N PHE A 148 7.95 -8.30 -16.19
CA PHE A 148 9.14 -8.80 -15.45
C PHE A 148 9.82 -9.86 -16.28
#